data_1de8374ba7d014835feea186d49daf93
#
_entry.id   1de8374ba7d014835feea186d49daf93
#
_cell.length_a   1.000
_cell.length_b   1.000
_cell.length_c   1.000
_cell.angle_alpha   90.00
_cell.angle_beta   90.00
_cell.angle_gamma   90.00
#
_symmetry.space_group_name_H-M   'P 1'
#
loop_
_entity.id
_entity.type
_entity.pdbx_description
1 polymer ?
#
loop_
_entity_poly.entity_id
_entity_poly.type
_entity_poly.pdbx_seq_one_letter_code
_entity_poly.pdbx_strand_id
1 'polypeptide(L)'
;MVTLKFVFNQEKLKQARKTEEELLQPMREHAKKYDIAEPEHGFFVKDGEDAMCVIGMAVPDITDADPHYIDYMDEWTFDVDGEVEDCIEETKKWWKHERKRGVYYDEE
;
A
#
# COMPACT_ATOMS: atom_id res chain seq x y z
N MET A 1 1.31 -11.71 -13.92
CA MET A 1 1.94 -11.48 -12.63
C MET A 1 1.43 -10.19 -12.00
N VAL A 2 1.17 -10.21 -10.73
CA VAL A 2 0.68 -9.03 -10.01
C VAL A 2 1.76 -8.57 -9.04
N THR A 3 2.02 -7.27 -9.03
CA THR A 3 3.06 -6.72 -8.16
C THR A 3 2.55 -5.52 -7.38
N LEU A 4 3.14 -5.29 -6.22
CA LEU A 4 2.85 -4.12 -5.41
C LEU A 4 4.18 -3.54 -4.96
N LYS A 5 4.44 -2.31 -5.34
CA LYS A 5 5.73 -1.68 -5.10
C LYS A 5 5.59 -0.51 -4.14
N PHE A 6 6.46 -0.47 -3.15
CA PHE A 6 6.47 0.58 -2.13
C PHE A 6 7.77 1.37 -2.26
N VAL A 7 7.67 2.69 -2.42
CA VAL A 7 8.83 3.56 -2.39
C VAL A 7 8.54 4.66 -1.39
N PHE A 8 9.31 4.68 -0.31
CA PHE A 8 9.06 5.62 0.78
C PHE A 8 9.87 6.90 0.62
N ASN A 9 9.33 7.98 1.13
CA ASN A 9 10.01 9.26 1.15
C ASN A 9 10.87 9.32 2.41
N GLN A 10 12.17 9.30 2.23
CA GLN A 10 13.09 9.21 3.36
C GLN A 10 13.01 10.40 4.29
N GLU A 11 12.78 11.57 3.73
CA GLU A 11 12.67 12.77 4.53
C GLU A 11 11.46 12.71 5.45
N LYS A 12 10.34 12.26 4.91
CA LYS A 12 9.12 12.16 5.71
C LYS A 12 9.22 11.08 6.77
N LEU A 13 9.89 9.99 6.46
CA LEU A 13 10.12 8.95 7.45
C LEU A 13 10.95 9.49 8.61
N LYS A 14 11.97 10.24 8.27
CA LYS A 14 12.84 10.82 9.28
C LYS A 14 12.08 11.78 10.19
N GLN A 15 11.27 12.64 9.58
CA GLN A 15 10.47 13.59 10.34
C GLN A 15 9.48 12.89 11.27
N ALA A 16 8.92 11.79 10.83
CA ALA A 16 7.95 11.05 11.61
C ALA A 16 8.59 10.03 12.54
N ARG A 17 9.91 9.88 12.46
CA ARG A 17 10.66 8.90 13.24
C ARG A 17 10.18 7.49 12.97
N LYS A 18 9.95 7.20 11.70
CA LYS A 18 9.50 5.89 11.24
C LYS A 18 10.58 5.25 10.40
N THR A 19 10.53 3.92 10.29
CA THR A 19 11.47 3.19 9.44
C THR A 19 10.69 2.45 8.38
N GLU A 20 11.34 2.13 7.28
CA GLU A 20 10.71 1.33 6.23
C GLU A 20 10.32 -0.04 6.77
N GLU A 21 11.13 -0.58 7.67
CA GLU A 21 10.83 -1.88 8.25
C GLU A 21 9.51 -1.87 9.00
N GLU A 22 9.29 -0.83 9.80
CA GLU A 22 8.04 -0.68 10.51
C GLU A 22 6.86 -0.59 9.56
N LEU A 23 7.01 0.20 8.51
CA LEU A 23 5.91 0.45 7.59
C LEU A 23 5.65 -0.74 6.67
N LEU A 24 6.66 -1.56 6.40
CA LEU A 24 6.46 -2.75 5.58
C LEU A 24 5.93 -3.93 6.37
N GLN A 25 5.98 -3.87 7.69
CA GLN A 25 5.57 -4.99 8.52
C GLN A 25 4.15 -5.48 8.23
N PRO A 26 3.14 -4.61 8.13
CA PRO A 26 1.79 -5.09 7.81
C PRO A 26 1.72 -5.84 6.49
N MET A 27 2.45 -5.34 5.49
CA MET A 27 2.46 -6.01 4.19
C MET A 27 3.20 -7.33 4.27
N ARG A 28 4.27 -7.38 5.04
CA ARG A 28 5.05 -8.62 5.19
C ARG A 28 4.24 -9.69 5.91
N GLU A 29 3.44 -9.30 6.88
CA GLU A 29 2.56 -10.25 7.56
C GLU A 29 1.50 -10.76 6.61
N HIS A 30 0.94 -9.88 5.80
CA HIS A 30 -0.04 -10.25 4.79
C HIS A 30 0.59 -11.19 3.76
N ALA A 31 1.82 -10.88 3.35
CA ALA A 31 2.54 -11.69 2.37
C ALA A 31 2.81 -13.09 2.89
N LYS A 32 3.12 -13.20 4.17
CA LYS A 32 3.37 -14.48 4.78
C LYS A 32 2.10 -15.32 4.81
N LYS A 33 0.99 -14.68 5.10
CA LYS A 33 -0.30 -15.35 5.20
C LYS A 33 -0.77 -15.87 3.86
N TYR A 34 -0.51 -15.12 2.80
CA TYR A 34 -1.00 -15.46 1.47
C TYR A 34 0.07 -15.91 0.48
N ASP A 35 1.25 -16.19 0.98
CA ASP A 35 2.35 -16.71 0.16
C ASP A 35 2.73 -15.75 -0.97
N ILE A 36 2.93 -14.51 -0.63
CA ILE A 36 3.37 -13.48 -1.57
C ILE A 36 4.87 -13.30 -1.39
N ALA A 37 5.62 -13.28 -2.48
CA ALA A 37 7.08 -13.15 -2.40
C ALA A 37 7.51 -11.70 -2.38
N GLU A 38 8.64 -11.43 -1.76
CA GLU A 38 9.26 -10.10 -1.77
C GLU A 38 10.67 -10.27 -2.32
N PRO A 39 10.83 -10.41 -3.65
CA PRO A 39 12.17 -10.65 -4.23
C PRO A 39 13.12 -9.48 -4.04
N GLU A 40 12.58 -8.26 -3.88
CA GLU A 40 13.39 -7.10 -3.60
C GLU A 40 12.68 -6.30 -2.52
N HIS A 41 13.44 -5.51 -1.78
CA HIS A 41 12.91 -4.73 -0.68
C HIS A 41 11.74 -3.85 -1.13
N GLY A 42 10.58 -4.04 -0.52
CA GLY A 42 9.40 -3.24 -0.83
C GLY A 42 8.72 -3.58 -2.15
N PHE A 43 9.09 -4.71 -2.76
CA PHE A 43 8.52 -5.10 -4.04
C PHE A 43 7.94 -6.50 -3.89
N PHE A 44 6.61 -6.60 -3.91
CA PHE A 44 5.91 -7.86 -3.64
C PHE A 44 5.28 -8.39 -4.91
N VAL A 45 5.36 -9.70 -5.13
CA VAL A 45 4.87 -10.32 -6.36
C VAL A 45 4.10 -11.60 -6.07
N LYS A 46 3.14 -11.90 -6.91
CA LYS A 46 2.41 -13.15 -6.84
C LYS A 46 1.80 -13.45 -8.20
N ASP A 47 1.77 -14.76 -8.53
CA ASP A 47 1.09 -15.24 -9.73
C ASP A 47 -0.13 -16.02 -9.30
N GLY A 48 -1.02 -16.28 -10.23
CA GLY A 48 -2.19 -17.11 -9.98
C GLY A 48 -3.48 -16.34 -10.16
N GLU A 49 -4.59 -17.06 -10.19
CA GLU A 49 -5.88 -16.46 -10.46
C GLU A 49 -6.32 -15.50 -9.36
N ASP A 50 -5.92 -15.76 -8.14
CA ASP A 50 -6.34 -14.93 -7.03
C ASP A 50 -5.33 -13.82 -6.68
N ALA A 51 -4.23 -13.72 -7.44
CA ALA A 51 -3.17 -12.78 -7.10
C ALA A 51 -3.65 -11.33 -7.01
N MET A 52 -4.50 -10.92 -7.94
CA MET A 52 -5.02 -9.56 -7.96
C MET A 52 -5.79 -9.25 -6.69
N CYS A 53 -6.68 -10.13 -6.29
CA CYS A 53 -7.47 -9.94 -5.09
C CYS A 53 -6.60 -9.99 -3.85
N VAL A 54 -5.73 -10.98 -3.77
CA VAL A 54 -4.93 -11.22 -2.58
C VAL A 54 -3.95 -10.09 -2.31
N ILE A 55 -3.27 -9.60 -3.34
CA ILE A 55 -2.36 -8.48 -3.16
C ILE A 55 -3.15 -7.18 -2.98
N GLY A 56 -4.18 -7.01 -3.80
CA GLY A 56 -4.96 -5.76 -3.78
C GLY A 56 -5.60 -5.45 -2.45
N MET A 57 -6.04 -6.48 -1.73
CA MET A 57 -6.73 -6.24 -0.45
C MET A 57 -5.78 -5.71 0.62
N ALA A 58 -4.49 -5.84 0.42
CA ALA A 58 -3.54 -5.31 1.39
C ALA A 58 -3.58 -3.78 1.47
N VAL A 59 -3.87 -3.13 0.34
CA VAL A 59 -3.84 -1.67 0.29
C VAL A 59 -4.89 -1.04 1.22
N PRO A 60 -6.17 -1.39 1.11
CA PRO A 60 -7.15 -0.81 2.04
C PRO A 60 -6.93 -1.25 3.47
N ASP A 61 -6.44 -2.47 3.69
CA ASP A 61 -6.18 -2.92 5.06
C ASP A 61 -5.11 -2.07 5.71
N ILE A 62 -4.05 -1.76 4.99
CA ILE A 62 -2.97 -0.94 5.51
C ILE A 62 -3.42 0.49 5.75
N THR A 63 -4.14 1.07 4.79
CA THR A 63 -4.55 2.47 4.91
C THR A 63 -5.67 2.67 5.91
N ASP A 64 -6.49 1.65 6.15
CA ASP A 64 -7.49 1.73 7.20
C ASP A 64 -6.83 1.70 8.57
N ALA A 65 -5.77 0.92 8.71
CA ALA A 65 -5.05 0.84 9.97
C ALA A 65 -4.26 2.12 10.26
N ASP A 66 -3.75 2.77 9.20
CA ASP A 66 -2.98 3.99 9.36
C ASP A 66 -3.31 4.94 8.22
N PRO A 67 -4.25 5.86 8.44
CA PRO A 67 -4.65 6.79 7.38
C PRO A 67 -3.54 7.70 6.87
N HIS A 68 -2.47 7.87 7.64
CA HIS A 68 -1.35 8.70 7.20
C HIS A 68 -0.31 7.92 6.43
N TYR A 69 -0.55 6.64 6.19
CA TYR A 69 0.43 5.79 5.52
C TYR A 69 0.88 6.38 4.18
N ILE A 70 -0.05 6.88 3.39
CA ILE A 70 0.28 7.42 2.07
C ILE A 70 1.14 8.69 2.15
N ASP A 71 1.15 9.35 3.30
CA ASP A 71 1.95 10.55 3.46
C ASP A 71 3.44 10.25 3.52
N TYR A 72 3.80 9.01 3.81
CA TYR A 72 5.20 8.62 3.90
C TYR A 72 5.77 8.09 2.58
N MET A 73 4.96 8.08 1.52
CA MET A 73 5.33 7.41 0.28
C MET A 73 5.67 8.39 -0.83
N ASP A 74 6.71 8.04 -1.59
CA ASP A 74 6.98 8.74 -2.85
C ASP A 74 6.21 8.04 -3.96
N GLU A 75 6.09 6.71 -3.89
CA GLU A 75 5.45 5.95 -4.93
C GLU A 75 4.87 4.68 -4.32
N TRP A 76 3.69 4.30 -4.74
CA TRP A 76 3.05 3.08 -4.26
C TRP A 76 2.18 2.60 -5.43
N THR A 77 2.62 1.57 -6.13
CA THR A 77 1.96 1.15 -7.37
C THR A 77 1.54 -0.30 -7.34
N PHE A 78 0.40 -0.57 -7.94
CA PHE A 78 -0.19 -1.88 -8.03
C PHE A 78 -0.27 -2.21 -9.53
N ASP A 79 0.44 -3.24 -9.96
CA ASP A 79 0.58 -3.58 -11.36
C ASP A 79 -0.04 -4.95 -11.60
N VAL A 80 -1.05 -5.01 -12.44
CA VAL A 80 -1.70 -6.26 -12.82
C VAL A 80 -1.45 -6.49 -14.29
N ASP A 81 -0.50 -7.37 -14.58
CA ASP A 81 -0.15 -7.74 -15.96
C ASP A 81 0.14 -6.53 -16.85
N GLY A 82 0.83 -5.56 -16.29
CA GLY A 82 1.24 -4.37 -17.04
C GLY A 82 0.33 -3.17 -16.89
N GLU A 83 -0.84 -3.36 -16.27
CA GLU A 83 -1.73 -2.23 -16.00
C GLU A 83 -1.44 -1.72 -14.60
N VAL A 84 -0.96 -0.49 -14.51
CA VAL A 84 -0.46 0.08 -13.27
C VAL A 84 -1.46 1.06 -12.68
N GLU A 85 -1.74 0.91 -11.39
CA GLU A 85 -2.55 1.87 -10.64
C GLU A 85 -1.71 2.53 -9.59
N ASP A 86 -1.96 3.81 -9.36
CA ASP A 86 -1.30 4.57 -8.32
C ASP A 86 -2.10 4.42 -7.04
N CYS A 87 -1.60 3.66 -6.10
CA CYS A 87 -2.31 3.36 -4.86
C CYS A 87 -2.54 4.60 -4.01
N ILE A 88 -1.64 5.57 -4.09
CA ILE A 88 -1.81 6.81 -3.33
C ILE A 88 -3.04 7.56 -3.83
N GLU A 89 -3.15 7.72 -5.15
CA GLU A 89 -4.28 8.43 -5.73
C GLU A 89 -5.59 7.65 -5.56
N GLU A 90 -5.53 6.33 -5.71
CA GLU A 90 -6.71 5.51 -5.53
C GLU A 90 -7.20 5.55 -4.09
N THR A 91 -6.30 5.58 -3.13
CA THR A 91 -6.66 5.69 -1.73
C THR A 91 -7.33 7.02 -1.44
N LYS A 92 -6.81 8.11 -2.00
CA LYS A 92 -7.42 9.42 -1.82
C LYS A 92 -8.82 9.48 -2.41
N LYS A 93 -9.01 8.87 -3.57
CA LYS A 93 -10.33 8.82 -4.20
C LYS A 93 -11.30 8.03 -3.34
N TRP A 94 -10.85 6.94 -2.80
CA TRP A 94 -11.67 6.09 -1.95
C TRP A 94 -12.12 6.85 -0.72
N TRP A 95 -11.21 7.53 -0.05
CA TRP A 95 -11.53 8.29 1.14
C TRP A 95 -12.50 9.43 0.83
N LYS A 96 -12.31 10.10 -0.28
CA LYS A 96 -13.20 11.17 -0.69
C LYS A 96 -14.61 10.64 -0.90
N HIS A 97 -14.71 9.47 -1.50
CA HIS A 97 -15.99 8.84 -1.74
C HIS A 97 -16.66 8.43 -0.44
N GLU A 98 -15.86 8.03 0.55
CA GLU A 98 -16.37 7.53 1.82
C GLU A 98 -16.46 8.59 2.91
N ARG A 99 -16.20 9.83 2.58
CA ARG A 99 -16.06 10.81 3.64
C ARG A 99 -17.32 11.04 4.44
N LYS A 100 -18.45 10.77 3.89
CA LYS A 100 -19.67 10.94 4.65
C LYS A 100 -19.73 9.96 5.81
N ARG A 101 -18.84 8.99 5.85
CA ARG A 101 -18.74 8.06 6.96
C ARG A 101 -17.81 8.57 8.05
N GLY A 102 -17.41 9.80 7.98
CA GLY A 102 -16.55 10.39 8.97
C GLY A 102 -15.12 9.91 8.90
N VAL A 103 -14.69 9.49 7.76
CA VAL A 103 -13.39 8.98 7.65
C VAL A 103 -12.44 10.03 7.55
N TYR A 104 -11.41 9.89 7.86
CA TYR A 104 -10.30 10.38 8.16
C TYR A 104 -9.56 11.23 7.32
N TYR A 105 -9.57 11.16 6.13
CA TYR A 105 -8.67 11.95 5.38
C TYR A 105 -9.36 13.19 5.03
N ASP A 106 -8.89 14.26 5.57
CA ASP A 106 -9.54 15.44 5.35
C ASP A 106 -8.74 16.29 4.55
N GLU A 107 -8.97 16.55 3.47
CA GLU A 107 -8.21 17.29 2.78
C GLU A 107 -8.61 18.57 2.70
N GLU A 108 -9.15 19.03 3.18
CA GLU A 108 -9.32 20.22 3.15
C GLU A 108 -8.71 20.79 2.89
#